data_a4e94846cf44219cd98a10d5062de7f3
#
_entry.id   a4e94846cf44219cd98a10d5062de7f3
#
_cell.length_a   1.000
_cell.length_b   1.000
_cell.length_c   1.000
_cell.angle_alpha   90.00
_cell.angle_beta   90.00
_cell.angle_gamma   90.00
#
_symmetry.space_group_name_H-M   'P 1'
#
loop_
_entity.id
_entity.type
_entity.pdbx_description
1 polymer ?
#
loop_
_entity_poly.entity_id
_entity_poly.type
_entity_poly.pdbx_seq_one_letter_code
_entity_poly.pdbx_strand_id
1 'polypeptide(L)'
;RRPQNACQYLLDPVEANERLPYAEAALNAAWVAESAHFELLPERLTPPTARVPEGRTATQHIEERCYAALLKRYDGEALVAARRRLEEELSAIRALDLADFFLVAAEVTDYCRQRGIMAAGRGSAAASIACYLLGITKADPIKHDLLFERFLHTGKTTMPDVDIDISSARRDEVLAWVEERFGATTEAMVCNKITYHMPLAIQDLGRALGMPPELRNRLTKALGRDFRGLRPAAAERAEVALREVLGDAPVADAFLGLLTRMERHHARHIAPHSGGVVLARDPLTHYSPLERSSGGIKLLQLDKDDAEAMGLIKLDLLGLRMLAALERCREEVFRLDGVLLDLADLPDDDRVWDLISDGATLGLFQV
;
A
#
# COMPACT_ATOMS: atom_id res chain seq x y z
N ARG A 1 8.42 -28.81 16.11
CA ARG A 1 8.32 -30.28 16.30
C ARG A 1 7.18 -30.77 15.42
N ARG A 2 7.38 -31.80 14.59
CA ARG A 2 6.28 -32.46 13.86
C ARG A 2 5.36 -33.14 14.85
N PRO A 3 4.02 -33.09 14.66
CA PRO A 3 3.09 -33.88 15.45
C PRO A 3 3.44 -35.36 15.37
N GLN A 4 3.41 -36.05 16.50
CA GLN A 4 3.76 -37.50 16.53
C GLN A 4 2.64 -38.40 16.01
N ASN A 5 1.45 -37.85 15.77
CA ASN A 5 0.27 -38.54 15.28
C ASN A 5 -0.65 -37.61 14.45
N ALA A 6 -1.67 -38.19 13.83
CA ALA A 6 -2.68 -37.50 13.03
C ALA A 6 -3.86 -36.93 13.87
N CYS A 7 -3.68 -36.75 15.18
CA CYS A 7 -4.77 -36.37 16.08
C CYS A 7 -4.95 -34.86 16.28
N GLN A 8 -4.17 -34.00 15.56
CA GLN A 8 -4.29 -32.55 15.62
C GLN A 8 -5.21 -32.05 14.50
N TYR A 9 -6.50 -32.19 14.68
CA TYR A 9 -7.53 -31.67 13.79
C TYR A 9 -8.72 -31.16 14.61
N LEU A 10 -9.57 -30.35 14.02
CA LEU A 10 -10.82 -29.93 14.64
C LEU A 10 -11.73 -31.13 14.78
N LEU A 11 -12.02 -31.50 16.03
CA LEU A 11 -12.97 -32.57 16.37
C LEU A 11 -14.39 -32.07 16.13
N ASP A 12 -15.29 -32.98 15.70
CA ASP A 12 -16.70 -32.68 15.79
C ASP A 12 -17.16 -32.65 17.27
N PRO A 13 -18.30 -32.01 17.59
CA PRO A 13 -18.72 -31.85 18.97
C PRO A 13 -18.92 -33.14 19.76
N VAL A 14 -19.34 -34.23 19.09
CA VAL A 14 -19.55 -35.52 19.73
C VAL A 14 -18.20 -36.16 20.07
N GLU A 15 -17.31 -36.23 19.10
CA GLU A 15 -15.95 -36.76 19.28
C GLU A 15 -15.16 -35.96 20.32
N ALA A 16 -15.32 -34.61 20.32
CA ALA A 16 -14.70 -33.74 21.30
C ALA A 16 -15.17 -34.07 22.72
N ASN A 17 -16.47 -34.26 22.90
CA ASN A 17 -17.05 -34.57 24.20
C ASN A 17 -16.64 -35.97 24.71
N GLU A 18 -16.53 -36.96 23.81
CA GLU A 18 -16.06 -38.29 24.16
C GLU A 18 -14.59 -38.35 24.58
N ARG A 19 -13.75 -37.47 23.98
CA ARG A 19 -12.31 -37.41 24.26
C ARG A 19 -11.93 -36.53 25.43
N LEU A 20 -12.80 -35.61 25.85
CA LEU A 20 -12.54 -34.74 26.98
C LEU A 20 -12.71 -35.49 28.32
N PRO A 21 -11.65 -35.52 29.16
CA PRO A 21 -11.70 -36.27 30.43
C PRO A 21 -12.57 -35.59 31.50
N TYR A 22 -13.04 -34.39 31.26
CA TYR A 22 -13.79 -33.58 32.20
C TYR A 22 -15.11 -33.11 31.59
N ALA A 23 -16.24 -33.52 32.13
CA ALA A 23 -17.57 -33.13 31.64
C ALA A 23 -17.79 -31.60 31.69
N GLU A 24 -17.22 -30.94 32.69
CA GLU A 24 -17.32 -29.48 32.83
C GLU A 24 -16.55 -28.68 31.76
N ALA A 25 -15.59 -29.29 31.07
CA ALA A 25 -14.79 -28.58 30.08
C ALA A 25 -15.63 -28.13 28.89
N ALA A 26 -16.60 -28.93 28.43
CA ALA A 26 -17.53 -28.57 27.38
C ALA A 26 -18.46 -27.42 27.80
N LEU A 27 -18.96 -27.43 29.03
CA LEU A 27 -19.78 -26.35 29.58
C LEU A 27 -18.99 -25.04 29.71
N ASN A 28 -17.75 -25.12 30.19
CA ASN A 28 -16.88 -23.96 30.30
C ASN A 28 -16.53 -23.40 28.91
N ALA A 29 -16.29 -24.24 27.91
CA ALA A 29 -16.05 -23.81 26.53
C ALA A 29 -17.29 -23.11 25.95
N ALA A 30 -18.49 -23.62 26.17
CA ALA A 30 -19.74 -22.98 25.78
C ALA A 30 -19.92 -21.62 26.47
N TRP A 31 -19.68 -21.55 27.77
CA TRP A 31 -19.74 -20.28 28.51
C TRP A 31 -18.72 -19.23 27.98
N VAL A 32 -17.49 -19.64 27.67
CA VAL A 32 -16.49 -18.74 27.04
C VAL A 32 -17.00 -18.25 25.71
N ALA A 33 -17.53 -19.13 24.86
CA ALA A 33 -18.06 -18.77 23.55
C ALA A 33 -19.26 -17.81 23.68
N GLU A 34 -20.18 -18.06 24.60
CA GLU A 34 -21.32 -17.19 24.88
C GLU A 34 -20.90 -15.82 25.47
N SER A 35 -19.77 -15.77 26.16
CA SER A 35 -19.25 -14.53 26.75
C SER A 35 -18.42 -13.70 25.73
N ALA A 36 -18.05 -14.27 24.61
CA ALA A 36 -17.24 -13.63 23.60
C ALA A 36 -18.11 -12.82 22.61
N HIS A 37 -18.39 -11.56 22.97
CA HIS A 37 -19.19 -10.63 22.15
C HIS A 37 -18.31 -9.58 21.43
N PHE A 38 -17.11 -9.97 21.02
CA PHE A 38 -16.19 -9.04 20.37
C PHE A 38 -16.49 -8.93 18.87
N GLU A 39 -16.81 -7.71 18.43
CA GLU A 39 -16.93 -7.39 17.01
C GLU A 39 -15.54 -7.08 16.46
N LEU A 40 -15.04 -7.94 15.55
CA LEU A 40 -13.70 -7.81 14.98
C LEU A 40 -13.59 -6.63 14.03
N LEU A 41 -14.62 -6.43 13.19
CA LEU A 41 -14.62 -5.37 12.19
C LEU A 41 -15.25 -4.10 12.78
N PRO A 42 -14.52 -2.97 12.81
CA PRO A 42 -15.04 -1.73 13.36
C PRO A 42 -16.11 -1.13 12.44
N GLU A 43 -17.13 -0.54 13.03
CA GLU A 43 -18.17 0.19 12.27
C GLU A 43 -17.66 1.54 11.73
N ARG A 44 -16.54 2.05 12.26
CA ARG A 44 -16.00 3.39 11.94
C ARG A 44 -14.52 3.34 11.63
N LEU A 45 -14.14 4.23 10.73
CA LEU A 45 -12.74 4.49 10.42
C LEU A 45 -12.02 5.12 11.62
N THR A 46 -10.75 4.75 11.82
CA THR A 46 -9.90 5.28 12.89
C THR A 46 -8.72 6.06 12.29
N PRO A 47 -8.93 7.34 11.91
CA PRO A 47 -7.85 8.15 11.37
C PRO A 47 -6.75 8.40 12.42
N PRO A 48 -5.47 8.53 11.99
CA PRO A 48 -4.41 8.96 12.87
C PRO A 48 -4.67 10.38 13.38
N THR A 49 -4.03 10.79 14.46
CA THR A 49 -4.17 12.14 15.01
C THR A 49 -3.14 13.08 14.41
N ALA A 50 -3.60 14.14 13.77
CA ALA A 50 -2.75 15.21 13.24
C ALA A 50 -2.25 16.15 14.36
N ARG A 51 -1.15 16.85 14.12
CA ARG A 51 -0.73 17.97 14.97
C ARG A 51 -1.57 19.20 14.64
N VAL A 52 -2.28 19.68 15.65
CA VAL A 52 -3.04 20.92 15.55
C VAL A 52 -2.58 21.91 16.62
N PRO A 53 -2.67 23.23 16.37
CA PRO A 53 -2.37 24.24 17.37
C PRO A 53 -3.24 24.08 18.63
N GLU A 54 -2.72 24.45 19.78
CA GLU A 54 -3.44 24.40 21.04
C GLU A 54 -4.78 25.16 20.95
N GLY A 55 -5.85 24.54 21.43
CA GLY A 55 -7.21 25.10 21.39
C GLY A 55 -7.90 24.98 20.02
N ARG A 56 -7.33 24.28 19.05
CA ARG A 56 -7.94 24.04 17.74
C ARG A 56 -8.33 22.57 17.57
N THR A 57 -9.40 22.34 16.83
CA THR A 57 -9.74 21.00 16.30
C THR A 57 -9.07 20.79 14.94
N ALA A 58 -8.94 19.53 14.52
CA ALA A 58 -8.42 19.20 13.18
C ALA A 58 -9.28 19.88 12.07
N THR A 59 -10.61 19.87 12.24
CA THR A 59 -11.53 20.51 11.30
C THR A 59 -11.29 22.02 11.20
N GLN A 60 -11.13 22.71 12.32
CA GLN A 60 -10.82 24.14 12.31
C GLN A 60 -9.47 24.41 11.67
N HIS A 61 -8.47 23.59 11.95
CA HIS A 61 -7.13 23.78 11.44
C HIS A 61 -7.03 23.56 9.93
N ILE A 62 -7.70 22.52 9.38
CA ILE A 62 -7.73 22.31 7.93
C ILE A 62 -8.44 23.48 7.21
N GLU A 63 -9.57 23.96 7.76
CA GLU A 63 -10.30 25.12 7.22
C GLU A 63 -9.40 26.36 7.19
N GLU A 64 -8.77 26.70 8.30
CA GLU A 64 -7.86 27.86 8.40
C GLU A 64 -6.72 27.77 7.38
N ARG A 65 -6.07 26.61 7.25
CA ARG A 65 -5.00 26.40 6.27
C ARG A 65 -5.48 26.53 4.83
N CYS A 66 -6.61 25.92 4.51
CA CYS A 66 -7.18 25.96 3.16
C CYS A 66 -7.61 27.39 2.78
N TYR A 67 -8.34 28.11 3.63
CA TYR A 67 -8.75 29.48 3.33
C TYR A 67 -7.56 30.44 3.23
N ALA A 68 -6.55 30.29 4.09
CA ALA A 68 -5.33 31.09 3.99
C ALA A 68 -4.56 30.87 2.68
N ALA A 69 -4.53 29.61 2.18
CA ALA A 69 -3.90 29.27 0.91
C ALA A 69 -4.75 29.70 -0.30
N LEU A 70 -6.09 29.60 -0.19
CA LEU A 70 -7.04 30.00 -1.23
C LEU A 70 -6.83 31.47 -1.65
N LEU A 71 -6.77 32.36 -0.67
CA LEU A 71 -6.58 33.80 -0.91
C LEU A 71 -5.20 34.16 -1.48
N LYS A 72 -4.23 33.26 -1.40
CA LYS A 72 -2.89 33.45 -1.99
C LYS A 72 -2.78 32.93 -3.42
N ARG A 73 -3.66 31.98 -3.80
CA ARG A 73 -3.54 31.26 -5.08
C ARG A 73 -4.57 31.67 -6.12
N TYR A 74 -5.69 32.24 -5.69
CA TYR A 74 -6.79 32.59 -6.58
C TYR A 74 -7.26 34.03 -6.35
N ASP A 75 -7.68 34.67 -7.43
CA ASP A 75 -8.31 35.99 -7.46
C ASP A 75 -9.50 36.02 -8.44
N GLY A 76 -10.23 37.14 -8.49
CA GLY A 76 -11.32 37.37 -9.43
C GLY A 76 -12.36 36.24 -9.49
N GLU A 77 -12.75 35.83 -10.68
CA GLU A 77 -13.75 34.78 -10.93
C GLU A 77 -13.25 33.39 -10.50
N ALA A 78 -11.95 33.12 -10.66
CA ALA A 78 -11.35 31.89 -10.23
C ALA A 78 -11.46 31.65 -8.72
N LEU A 79 -11.34 32.75 -7.92
CA LEU A 79 -11.53 32.71 -6.48
C LEU A 79 -12.96 32.27 -6.10
N VAL A 80 -13.96 32.75 -6.81
CA VAL A 80 -15.36 32.40 -6.54
C VAL A 80 -15.62 30.93 -6.81
N ALA A 81 -15.12 30.41 -7.95
CA ALA A 81 -15.23 29.00 -8.29
C ALA A 81 -14.48 28.11 -7.30
N ALA A 82 -13.23 28.47 -6.98
CA ALA A 82 -12.39 27.74 -6.04
C ALA A 82 -12.98 27.70 -4.63
N ARG A 83 -13.56 28.84 -4.18
CA ARG A 83 -14.20 28.90 -2.86
C ARG A 83 -15.42 27.98 -2.76
N ARG A 84 -16.30 27.99 -3.76
CA ARG A 84 -17.46 27.10 -3.79
C ARG A 84 -17.03 25.64 -3.72
N ARG A 85 -16.07 25.28 -4.53
CA ARG A 85 -15.52 23.91 -4.55
C ARG A 85 -14.91 23.51 -3.20
N LEU A 86 -14.16 24.44 -2.58
CA LEU A 86 -13.56 24.19 -1.27
C LEU A 86 -14.63 23.97 -0.18
N GLU A 87 -15.71 24.75 -0.19
CA GLU A 87 -16.80 24.62 0.77
C GLU A 87 -17.50 23.25 0.64
N GLU A 88 -17.72 22.78 -0.60
CA GLU A 88 -18.25 21.44 -0.88
C GLU A 88 -17.32 20.34 -0.36
N GLU A 89 -16.02 20.44 -0.64
CA GLU A 89 -15.03 19.44 -0.19
C GLU A 89 -14.86 19.43 1.33
N LEU A 90 -14.74 20.59 1.98
CA LEU A 90 -14.65 20.69 3.43
C LEU A 90 -15.89 20.16 4.15
N SER A 91 -17.08 20.33 3.54
CA SER A 91 -18.31 19.74 4.06
C SER A 91 -18.26 18.22 4.03
N ALA A 92 -17.78 17.61 2.93
CA ALA A 92 -17.61 16.17 2.84
C ALA A 92 -16.54 15.64 3.80
N ILE A 93 -15.38 16.32 3.91
CA ILE A 93 -14.30 15.97 4.84
C ILE A 93 -14.81 15.98 6.28
N ARG A 94 -15.61 16.97 6.65
CA ARG A 94 -16.20 17.09 8.00
C ARG A 94 -17.24 15.99 8.25
N ALA A 95 -18.13 15.72 7.30
CA ALA A 95 -19.16 14.70 7.43
C ALA A 95 -18.59 13.28 7.61
N LEU A 96 -17.42 13.03 7.06
CA LEU A 96 -16.72 11.73 7.12
C LEU A 96 -15.64 11.68 8.21
N ASP A 97 -15.45 12.74 9.00
CA ASP A 97 -14.42 12.86 10.06
C ASP A 97 -12.98 12.60 9.55
N LEU A 98 -12.65 13.14 8.37
CA LEU A 98 -11.38 12.92 7.70
C LEU A 98 -10.36 14.05 7.83
N ALA A 99 -10.64 15.10 8.61
CA ALA A 99 -9.75 16.25 8.74
C ALA A 99 -8.34 15.88 9.19
N ASP A 100 -8.21 14.98 10.17
CA ASP A 100 -6.93 14.46 10.64
C ASP A 100 -6.15 13.78 9.52
N PHE A 101 -6.81 12.98 8.70
CA PHE A 101 -6.17 12.26 7.58
C PHE A 101 -5.54 13.22 6.56
N PHE A 102 -6.27 14.24 6.13
CA PHE A 102 -5.75 15.25 5.20
C PHE A 102 -4.60 16.05 5.81
N LEU A 103 -4.69 16.39 7.09
CA LEU A 103 -3.63 17.10 7.80
C LEU A 103 -2.37 16.23 7.95
N VAL A 104 -2.52 14.94 8.23
CA VAL A 104 -1.39 14.00 8.28
C VAL A 104 -0.71 13.86 6.93
N ALA A 105 -1.47 13.74 5.84
CA ALA A 105 -0.91 13.74 4.48
C ALA A 105 -0.17 15.05 4.17
N ALA A 106 -0.73 16.20 4.62
CA ALA A 106 -0.08 17.48 4.51
C ALA A 106 1.20 17.59 5.36
N GLU A 107 1.25 17.03 6.57
CA GLU A 107 2.47 16.98 7.40
C GLU A 107 3.62 16.28 6.66
N VAL A 108 3.33 15.17 5.96
CA VAL A 108 4.34 14.42 5.17
C VAL A 108 4.88 15.28 4.03
N THR A 109 3.99 15.94 3.26
CA THR A 109 4.43 16.79 2.15
C THR A 109 5.10 18.07 2.62
N ASP A 110 4.71 18.63 3.77
CA ASP A 110 5.38 19.75 4.42
C ASP A 110 6.79 19.40 4.86
N TYR A 111 6.99 18.23 5.46
CA TYR A 111 8.31 17.72 5.80
C TYR A 111 9.19 17.59 4.55
N CYS A 112 8.67 16.96 3.48
CA CYS A 112 9.40 16.86 2.22
C CYS A 112 9.81 18.23 1.69
N ARG A 113 8.89 19.21 1.70
CA ARG A 113 9.15 20.59 1.24
C ARG A 113 10.23 21.27 2.07
N GLN A 114 10.17 21.18 3.39
CA GLN A 114 11.16 21.78 4.30
C GLN A 114 12.56 21.19 4.11
N ARG A 115 12.64 19.93 3.73
CA ARG A 115 13.90 19.23 3.45
C ARG A 115 14.36 19.32 2.00
N GLY A 116 13.61 19.99 1.13
CA GLY A 116 13.89 20.06 -0.30
C GLY A 116 13.74 18.72 -1.04
N ILE A 117 12.98 17.77 -0.47
CA ILE A 117 12.67 16.47 -1.09
C ILE A 117 11.52 16.68 -2.06
N MET A 118 11.69 16.22 -3.31
CA MET A 118 10.60 16.26 -4.26
C MET A 118 9.52 15.23 -3.89
N ALA A 119 8.31 15.74 -3.69
CA ALA A 119 7.13 14.93 -3.42
C ALA A 119 5.89 15.57 -4.04
N ALA A 120 4.93 14.74 -4.45
CA ALA A 120 3.64 15.20 -4.96
C ALA A 120 2.58 14.11 -4.81
N GLY A 121 1.39 14.51 -4.33
CA GLY A 121 0.20 13.68 -4.38
C GLY A 121 -0.26 13.45 -5.81
N ARG A 122 -0.69 12.23 -6.10
CA ARG A 122 -1.17 11.81 -7.41
C ARG A 122 -2.52 11.09 -7.33
N GLY A 123 -2.96 10.58 -8.48
CA GLY A 123 -4.21 9.83 -8.57
C GLY A 123 -5.44 10.69 -8.27
N SER A 124 -6.40 10.15 -7.54
CA SER A 124 -7.65 10.83 -7.21
C SER A 124 -7.46 12.05 -6.31
N ALA A 125 -6.42 12.07 -5.47
CA ALA A 125 -6.10 13.23 -4.62
C ALA A 125 -5.77 14.50 -5.43
N ALA A 126 -5.29 14.37 -6.67
CA ALA A 126 -5.01 15.50 -7.56
C ALA A 126 -6.28 16.28 -7.94
N ALA A 127 -7.46 15.67 -7.85
CA ALA A 127 -8.73 16.33 -8.14
C ALA A 127 -9.31 17.13 -6.97
N SER A 128 -8.68 17.10 -5.80
CA SER A 128 -9.13 17.80 -4.59
C SER A 128 -8.50 19.18 -4.46
N ILE A 129 -9.34 20.21 -4.34
CA ILE A 129 -8.86 21.56 -4.05
C ILE A 129 -8.28 21.64 -2.62
N ALA A 130 -8.81 20.89 -1.67
CA ALA A 130 -8.24 20.84 -0.32
C ALA A 130 -6.82 20.26 -0.35
N CYS A 131 -6.57 19.17 -1.10
CA CYS A 131 -5.22 18.62 -1.30
C CYS A 131 -4.28 19.61 -1.98
N TYR A 132 -4.76 20.36 -2.97
CA TYR A 132 -3.99 21.41 -3.65
C TYR A 132 -3.63 22.56 -2.72
N LEU A 133 -4.59 23.08 -1.96
CA LEU A 133 -4.38 24.19 -1.04
C LEU A 133 -3.48 23.82 0.15
N LEU A 134 -3.58 22.57 0.63
CA LEU A 134 -2.68 22.03 1.65
C LEU A 134 -1.27 21.71 1.12
N GLY A 135 -1.08 21.75 -0.21
CA GLY A 135 0.20 21.45 -0.85
C GLY A 135 0.52 19.95 -0.92
N ILE A 136 -0.47 19.08 -0.78
CA ILE A 136 -0.35 17.63 -0.99
C ILE A 136 -0.13 17.35 -2.47
N THR A 137 -0.91 17.96 -3.36
CA THR A 137 -0.75 17.89 -4.81
C THR A 137 -0.34 19.24 -5.40
N LYS A 138 0.25 19.21 -6.60
CA LYS A 138 0.62 20.40 -7.39
C LYS A 138 -0.35 20.69 -8.53
N ALA A 139 -1.23 19.74 -8.87
CA ALA A 139 -2.25 19.95 -9.89
C ALA A 139 -3.35 20.89 -9.38
N ASP A 140 -3.61 21.96 -10.11
CA ASP A 140 -4.70 22.88 -9.82
C ASP A 140 -6.02 22.33 -10.36
N PRO A 141 -6.95 21.87 -9.50
CA PRO A 141 -8.18 21.22 -9.96
C PRO A 141 -9.17 22.20 -10.60
N ILE A 142 -9.06 23.51 -10.36
CA ILE A 142 -9.89 24.53 -10.99
C ILE A 142 -9.38 24.83 -12.39
N LYS A 143 -8.07 25.08 -12.55
CA LYS A 143 -7.43 25.31 -13.85
C LYS A 143 -7.67 24.15 -14.83
N HIS A 144 -7.67 22.91 -14.36
CA HIS A 144 -7.78 21.71 -15.17
C HIS A 144 -9.16 21.04 -15.13
N ASP A 145 -10.16 21.69 -14.53
CA ASP A 145 -11.55 21.19 -14.41
C ASP A 145 -11.65 19.73 -13.94
N LEU A 146 -10.93 19.39 -12.86
CA LEU A 146 -10.84 18.03 -12.35
C LEU A 146 -12.06 17.68 -11.46
N LEU A 147 -12.60 16.47 -11.58
CA LEU A 147 -13.80 16.02 -10.87
C LEU A 147 -13.46 15.45 -9.49
N PHE A 148 -13.91 16.12 -8.41
CA PHE A 148 -13.70 15.70 -7.03
C PHE A 148 -14.49 14.45 -6.63
N GLU A 149 -15.66 14.25 -7.19
CA GLU A 149 -16.57 13.15 -6.84
C GLU A 149 -15.94 11.77 -7.03
N ARG A 150 -14.91 11.69 -7.85
CA ARG A 150 -14.09 10.49 -8.00
C ARG A 150 -13.20 10.21 -6.79
N PHE A 151 -12.84 11.23 -6.04
CA PHE A 151 -11.97 11.12 -4.88
C PHE A 151 -12.78 10.88 -3.61
N LEU A 152 -13.76 11.74 -3.32
CA LEU A 152 -14.54 11.68 -2.08
C LEU A 152 -15.99 12.13 -2.34
N HIS A 153 -16.94 11.38 -1.81
CA HIS A 153 -18.35 11.78 -1.75
C HIS A 153 -19.01 11.13 -0.53
N THR A 154 -20.07 11.72 -0.01
CA THR A 154 -20.74 11.29 1.23
C THR A 154 -21.37 9.89 1.18
N GLY A 155 -21.58 9.33 -0.01
CA GLY A 155 -22.03 7.94 -0.19
C GLY A 155 -20.91 6.92 -0.35
N LYS A 156 -19.64 7.34 -0.28
CA LYS A 156 -18.49 6.45 -0.39
C LYS A 156 -18.24 5.78 0.97
N THR A 157 -18.28 4.46 0.99
CA THR A 157 -18.02 3.64 2.19
C THR A 157 -16.54 3.29 2.35
N THR A 158 -15.73 3.52 1.31
CA THR A 158 -14.29 3.27 1.32
C THR A 158 -13.50 4.56 1.56
N MET A 159 -12.35 4.43 2.22
CA MET A 159 -11.45 5.57 2.45
C MET A 159 -10.94 6.18 1.13
N PRO A 160 -10.71 7.52 1.11
CA PRO A 160 -9.96 8.12 0.04
C PRO A 160 -8.52 7.58 0.06
N ASP A 161 -8.02 7.22 -1.11
CA ASP A 161 -6.63 6.78 -1.29
C ASP A 161 -5.78 7.99 -1.66
N VAL A 162 -4.81 8.32 -0.82
CA VAL A 162 -3.84 9.40 -1.07
C VAL A 162 -2.48 8.79 -1.33
N ASP A 163 -2.11 8.76 -2.59
CA ASP A 163 -0.79 8.37 -3.05
C ASP A 163 0.14 9.58 -3.04
N ILE A 164 1.29 9.48 -2.39
CA ILE A 164 2.33 10.51 -2.41
C ILE A 164 3.58 9.90 -3.05
N ASP A 165 3.89 10.35 -4.27
CA ASP A 165 5.14 10.05 -4.91
C ASP A 165 6.26 10.87 -4.27
N ILE A 166 7.35 10.23 -3.89
CA ILE A 166 8.51 10.82 -3.22
C ILE A 166 9.76 10.47 -4.03
N SER A 167 10.73 11.36 -4.10
CA SER A 167 12.05 11.05 -4.67
C SER A 167 12.58 9.74 -4.12
N SER A 168 12.82 8.76 -5.01
CA SER A 168 13.27 7.42 -4.60
C SER A 168 14.63 7.41 -3.89
N ALA A 169 15.44 8.45 -4.10
CA ALA A 169 16.73 8.61 -3.43
C ALA A 169 16.60 8.94 -1.93
N ARG A 170 15.46 9.53 -1.53
CA ARG A 170 15.26 10.05 -0.18
C ARG A 170 14.00 9.52 0.53
N ARG A 171 13.31 8.57 -0.10
CA ARG A 171 12.08 7.98 0.46
C ARG A 171 12.29 7.36 1.83
N ASP A 172 13.41 6.68 2.05
CA ASP A 172 13.71 6.02 3.32
C ASP A 172 13.90 7.03 4.46
N GLU A 173 14.40 8.24 4.17
CA GLU A 173 14.46 9.37 5.11
C GLU A 173 13.04 9.79 5.54
N VAL A 174 12.10 9.85 4.59
CA VAL A 174 10.71 10.19 4.88
C VAL A 174 10.03 9.12 5.73
N LEU A 175 10.25 7.83 5.40
CA LEU A 175 9.71 6.72 6.20
C LEU A 175 10.25 6.72 7.64
N ALA A 176 11.54 6.97 7.82
CA ALA A 176 12.15 7.08 9.14
C ALA A 176 11.54 8.26 9.96
N TRP A 177 11.31 9.40 9.30
CA TRP A 177 10.63 10.53 9.93
C TRP A 177 9.17 10.19 10.29
N VAL A 178 8.44 9.47 9.44
CA VAL A 178 7.07 9.03 9.74
C VAL A 178 7.05 8.12 10.97
N GLU A 179 7.96 7.15 11.07
CA GLU A 179 8.08 6.30 12.26
C GLU A 179 8.40 7.13 13.52
N GLU A 180 9.32 8.09 13.43
CA GLU A 180 9.65 8.99 14.55
C GLU A 180 8.46 9.87 14.94
N ARG A 181 7.73 10.40 13.95
CA ARG A 181 6.63 11.35 14.14
C ARG A 181 5.39 10.71 14.75
N PHE A 182 5.00 9.53 14.28
CA PHE A 182 3.77 8.85 14.69
C PHE A 182 3.99 7.80 15.77
N GLY A 183 5.21 7.33 15.94
CA GLY A 183 5.61 6.43 17.01
C GLY A 183 5.67 4.95 16.61
N ALA A 184 6.42 4.21 17.40
CA ALA A 184 6.75 2.82 17.10
C ALA A 184 5.57 1.84 17.22
N THR A 185 4.46 2.24 17.86
CA THR A 185 3.29 1.38 18.09
C THR A 185 2.12 1.68 17.18
N THR A 186 2.08 2.85 16.56
CA THR A 186 0.94 3.38 15.79
C THR A 186 1.22 3.52 14.29
N GLU A 187 2.42 3.13 13.87
CA GLU A 187 2.87 3.11 12.47
C GLU A 187 3.37 1.71 12.11
N ALA A 188 3.03 1.19 10.94
CA ALA A 188 3.65 0.03 10.31
C ALA A 188 3.34 -0.02 8.81
N MET A 189 4.18 -0.71 8.04
CA MET A 189 3.85 -0.98 6.65
C MET A 189 2.81 -2.11 6.53
N VAL A 190 1.90 -1.95 5.59
CA VAL A 190 1.00 -3.03 5.15
C VAL A 190 1.82 -4.16 4.57
N CYS A 191 1.37 -5.40 4.74
CA CYS A 191 2.02 -6.53 4.11
C CYS A 191 1.45 -6.87 2.72
N ASN A 192 2.27 -7.55 1.94
CA ASN A 192 1.85 -8.29 0.76
C ASN A 192 1.99 -9.78 1.03
N LYS A 193 0.97 -10.56 0.71
CA LYS A 193 1.03 -12.02 0.70
C LYS A 193 1.78 -12.46 -0.56
N ILE A 194 3.03 -12.88 -0.40
CA ILE A 194 3.84 -13.40 -1.50
C ILE A 194 3.40 -14.84 -1.76
N THR A 195 2.78 -15.05 -2.90
CA THR A 195 2.32 -16.36 -3.34
C THR A 195 3.38 -17.06 -4.19
N TYR A 196 3.26 -18.36 -4.31
CA TYR A 196 4.16 -19.12 -5.15
C TYR A 196 3.97 -18.81 -6.63
N HIS A 197 5.09 -18.56 -7.29
CA HIS A 197 5.26 -18.60 -8.74
C HIS A 197 6.15 -19.76 -9.11
N MET A 198 6.07 -20.23 -10.38
CA MET A 198 6.78 -21.42 -10.84
C MET A 198 8.25 -21.51 -10.38
N PRO A 199 9.09 -20.48 -10.55
CA PRO A 199 10.49 -20.57 -10.13
C PRO A 199 10.66 -20.85 -8.64
N LEU A 200 9.87 -20.19 -7.78
CA LEU A 200 9.91 -20.42 -6.33
C LEU A 200 9.34 -21.76 -5.93
N ALA A 201 8.25 -22.19 -6.56
CA ALA A 201 7.66 -23.51 -6.33
C ALA A 201 8.66 -24.61 -6.65
N ILE A 202 9.33 -24.54 -7.80
CA ILE A 202 10.37 -25.49 -8.20
C ILE A 202 11.52 -25.52 -7.18
N GLN A 203 11.99 -24.36 -6.77
CA GLN A 203 13.11 -24.28 -5.82
C GLN A 203 12.75 -24.85 -4.45
N ASP A 204 11.58 -24.53 -3.91
CA ASP A 204 11.19 -24.94 -2.57
C ASP A 204 10.74 -26.42 -2.55
N LEU A 205 9.93 -26.88 -3.53
CA LEU A 205 9.56 -28.29 -3.65
C LEU A 205 10.77 -29.17 -3.94
N GLY A 206 11.61 -28.74 -4.87
CA GLY A 206 12.84 -29.49 -5.19
C GLY A 206 13.77 -29.61 -3.98
N ARG A 207 13.87 -28.55 -3.15
CA ARG A 207 14.63 -28.61 -1.90
C ARG A 207 13.99 -29.57 -0.91
N ALA A 208 12.67 -29.55 -0.76
CA ALA A 208 11.94 -30.44 0.13
C ALA A 208 12.08 -31.93 -0.26
N LEU A 209 12.19 -32.22 -1.57
CA LEU A 209 12.40 -33.53 -2.12
C LEU A 209 13.89 -33.94 -2.23
N GLY A 210 14.81 -33.11 -1.72
CA GLY A 210 16.25 -33.41 -1.71
C GLY A 210 16.94 -33.24 -3.07
N MET A 211 16.34 -32.54 -4.02
CA MET A 211 16.93 -32.33 -5.35
C MET A 211 18.15 -31.39 -5.29
N PRO A 212 19.26 -31.68 -5.97
CA PRO A 212 20.42 -30.81 -6.05
C PRO A 212 20.11 -29.45 -6.66
N PRO A 213 20.85 -28.38 -6.30
CA PRO A 213 20.63 -27.03 -6.85
C PRO A 213 20.69 -26.95 -8.38
N GLU A 214 21.64 -27.68 -9.00
CA GLU A 214 21.82 -27.73 -10.46
C GLU A 214 20.57 -28.24 -11.16
N LEU A 215 19.96 -29.31 -10.60
CA LEU A 215 18.74 -29.91 -11.13
C LEU A 215 17.56 -28.95 -11.02
N ARG A 216 17.37 -28.30 -9.86
CA ARG A 216 16.33 -27.30 -9.65
C ARG A 216 16.46 -26.11 -10.61
N ASN A 217 17.70 -25.66 -10.87
CA ASN A 217 17.97 -24.58 -11.82
C ASN A 217 17.68 -25.01 -13.27
N ARG A 218 17.99 -26.26 -13.66
CA ARG A 218 17.63 -26.80 -14.97
C ARG A 218 16.12 -26.84 -15.16
N LEU A 219 15.37 -27.34 -14.17
CA LEU A 219 13.91 -27.36 -14.17
C LEU A 219 13.32 -25.94 -14.26
N THR A 220 13.86 -25.00 -13.51
CA THR A 220 13.41 -23.59 -13.57
C THR A 220 13.61 -22.99 -14.95
N LYS A 221 14.72 -23.32 -15.64
CA LYS A 221 14.98 -22.85 -17.01
C LYS A 221 14.07 -23.54 -18.04
N ALA A 222 13.83 -24.85 -17.88
CA ALA A 222 13.00 -25.63 -18.81
C ALA A 222 11.51 -25.23 -18.73
N LEU A 223 11.00 -24.99 -17.52
CA LEU A 223 9.59 -24.66 -17.29
C LEU A 223 9.26 -23.18 -17.47
N GLY A 224 10.27 -22.31 -17.58
CA GLY A 224 10.09 -20.87 -17.86
C GLY A 224 9.48 -20.07 -16.71
N ARG A 225 9.20 -18.78 -16.99
CA ARG A 225 8.62 -17.82 -16.02
C ARG A 225 7.09 -17.78 -16.03
N ASP A 226 6.44 -18.30 -17.07
CA ASP A 226 5.00 -18.18 -17.27
C ASP A 226 4.21 -19.25 -16.52
N PHE A 227 4.02 -18.99 -15.22
CA PHE A 227 3.07 -19.70 -14.41
C PHE A 227 1.79 -18.91 -14.22
N ARG A 228 1.02 -18.83 -15.27
CA ARG A 228 -0.39 -18.42 -15.19
C ARG A 228 -1.29 -19.64 -15.09
N GLY A 229 -1.21 -20.36 -13.95
CA GLY A 229 -1.93 -21.60 -13.69
C GLY A 229 -1.48 -22.73 -14.64
N LEU A 230 -1.41 -23.96 -14.17
CA LEU A 230 -1.27 -25.13 -15.01
C LEU A 230 -2.54 -25.27 -15.89
N ARG A 231 -2.58 -24.51 -16.98
CA ARG A 231 -3.49 -24.91 -18.07
C ARG A 231 -3.07 -26.31 -18.51
N PRO A 232 -3.98 -27.17 -18.92
CA PRO A 232 -3.64 -28.55 -19.30
C PRO A 232 -2.40 -28.66 -20.21
N ALA A 233 -2.30 -27.78 -21.21
CA ALA A 233 -1.15 -27.70 -22.11
C ALA A 233 0.16 -27.23 -21.45
N ALA A 234 0.11 -26.54 -20.31
CA ALA A 234 1.31 -26.16 -19.56
C ALA A 234 1.72 -27.27 -18.59
N ALA A 235 0.77 -28.04 -18.07
CA ALA A 235 1.04 -29.24 -17.26
C ALA A 235 1.73 -30.31 -18.09
N GLU A 236 1.25 -30.54 -19.29
CA GLU A 236 1.85 -31.52 -20.24
C GLU A 236 3.29 -31.11 -20.61
N ARG A 237 3.54 -29.84 -20.91
CA ARG A 237 4.91 -29.35 -21.15
C ARG A 237 5.79 -29.45 -19.91
N ALA A 238 5.24 -29.22 -18.73
CA ALA A 238 5.97 -29.37 -17.48
C ALA A 238 6.34 -30.86 -17.23
N GLU A 239 5.43 -31.75 -17.51
CA GLU A 239 5.69 -33.17 -17.41
C GLU A 239 6.80 -33.65 -18.37
N VAL A 240 6.72 -33.23 -19.64
CA VAL A 240 7.77 -33.56 -20.64
C VAL A 240 9.12 -33.02 -20.18
N ALA A 241 9.19 -31.74 -19.82
CA ALA A 241 10.44 -31.11 -19.35
C ALA A 241 10.97 -31.75 -18.05
N LEU A 242 10.09 -32.18 -17.15
CA LEU A 242 10.45 -32.92 -15.93
C LEU A 242 11.05 -34.30 -16.25
N ARG A 243 10.39 -35.04 -17.14
CA ARG A 243 10.88 -36.39 -17.55
C ARG A 243 12.18 -36.30 -18.34
N GLU A 244 12.37 -35.32 -19.18
CA GLU A 244 13.67 -35.09 -19.85
C GLU A 244 14.81 -34.81 -18.85
N VAL A 245 14.52 -34.20 -17.72
CA VAL A 245 15.52 -33.79 -16.72
C VAL A 245 15.71 -34.87 -15.63
N LEU A 246 14.62 -35.50 -15.18
CA LEU A 246 14.61 -36.46 -14.05
C LEU A 246 14.50 -37.91 -14.47
N GLY A 247 14.14 -38.20 -15.73
CA GLY A 247 13.76 -39.54 -16.17
C GLY A 247 12.45 -40.03 -15.51
N ASP A 248 12.25 -41.34 -15.51
CA ASP A 248 11.07 -41.98 -14.91
C ASP A 248 11.23 -42.28 -13.40
N ALA A 249 12.01 -41.48 -12.71
CA ALA A 249 12.21 -41.66 -11.28
C ALA A 249 10.91 -41.33 -10.48
N PRO A 250 10.58 -42.12 -9.43
CA PRO A 250 9.38 -41.87 -8.60
C PRO A 250 9.32 -40.45 -8.04
N VAL A 251 10.46 -39.77 -7.91
CA VAL A 251 10.54 -38.37 -7.46
C VAL A 251 9.94 -37.40 -8.48
N ALA A 252 9.93 -37.74 -9.78
CA ALA A 252 9.34 -36.92 -10.82
C ALA A 252 7.82 -36.86 -10.67
N ASP A 253 7.17 -37.98 -10.42
CA ASP A 253 5.73 -38.07 -10.21
C ASP A 253 5.31 -37.33 -8.91
N ALA A 254 6.06 -37.53 -7.84
CA ALA A 254 5.84 -36.81 -6.57
C ALA A 254 6.01 -35.30 -6.75
N PHE A 255 7.03 -34.88 -7.48
CA PHE A 255 7.29 -33.46 -7.74
C PHE A 255 6.16 -32.83 -8.56
N LEU A 256 5.74 -33.49 -9.67
CA LEU A 256 4.65 -33.01 -10.52
C LEU A 256 3.33 -32.94 -9.75
N GLY A 257 2.99 -34.00 -8.99
CA GLY A 257 1.79 -34.04 -8.17
C GLY A 257 1.74 -32.96 -7.10
N LEU A 258 2.88 -32.62 -6.51
CA LEU A 258 2.98 -31.49 -5.55
C LEU A 258 2.93 -30.13 -6.26
N LEU A 259 3.61 -30.00 -7.39
CA LEU A 259 3.64 -28.77 -8.17
C LEU A 259 2.23 -28.38 -8.66
N THR A 260 1.43 -29.34 -9.12
CA THR A 260 0.04 -29.13 -9.54
C THR A 260 -0.87 -28.71 -8.39
N ARG A 261 -0.57 -29.13 -7.16
CA ARG A 261 -1.31 -28.74 -5.95
C ARG A 261 -0.89 -27.38 -5.40
N MET A 262 0.29 -26.89 -5.75
CA MET A 262 0.73 -25.54 -5.37
C MET A 262 0.04 -24.50 -6.25
N GLU A 263 -1.25 -24.33 -6.04
CA GLU A 263 -2.03 -23.30 -6.73
C GLU A 263 -1.51 -21.92 -6.39
N ARG A 264 -1.80 -20.95 -7.28
CA ARG A 264 -1.39 -19.53 -7.20
C ARG A 264 -1.69 -18.84 -5.88
N HIS A 265 -2.60 -19.38 -5.09
CA HIS A 265 -3.09 -18.76 -3.87
C HIS A 265 -2.34 -19.21 -2.60
N HIS A 266 -1.44 -20.20 -2.70
CA HIS A 266 -0.64 -20.58 -1.54
C HIS A 266 0.35 -19.47 -1.20
N ALA A 267 0.16 -18.85 -0.05
CA ALA A 267 1.09 -17.88 0.49
C ALA A 267 2.39 -18.59 0.91
N ARG A 268 3.52 -18.04 0.50
CA ARG A 268 4.84 -18.49 0.94
C ARG A 268 5.29 -17.78 2.19
N HIS A 269 5.15 -16.46 2.20
CA HIS A 269 5.47 -15.57 3.31
C HIS A 269 4.79 -14.22 3.08
N ILE A 270 4.84 -13.35 4.09
CA ILE A 270 4.49 -11.95 3.94
C ILE A 270 5.75 -11.11 3.71
N ALA A 271 5.59 -10.01 2.98
CA ALA A 271 6.65 -9.05 2.69
C ALA A 271 6.10 -7.62 2.80
N PRO A 272 6.95 -6.59 2.98
CA PRO A 272 6.49 -5.21 2.98
C PRO A 272 5.79 -4.86 1.66
N HIS A 273 4.69 -4.14 1.74
CA HIS A 273 4.10 -3.45 0.59
C HIS A 273 5.07 -2.38 0.08
N SER A 274 5.03 -2.08 -1.21
CA SER A 274 5.98 -1.13 -1.83
C SER A 274 5.85 0.32 -1.33
N GLY A 275 4.70 0.71 -0.79
CA GLY A 275 4.43 2.08 -0.39
C GLY A 275 3.48 2.26 0.79
N GLY A 276 2.57 1.30 1.03
CA GLY A 276 1.49 1.45 1.99
C GLY A 276 1.97 1.47 3.45
N VAL A 277 1.83 2.62 4.08
CA VAL A 277 2.06 2.82 5.52
C VAL A 277 0.72 3.01 6.20
N VAL A 278 0.43 2.20 7.19
CA VAL A 278 -0.73 2.39 8.06
C VAL A 278 -0.34 3.29 9.22
N LEU A 279 -1.16 4.29 9.45
CA LEU A 279 -1.09 5.19 10.58
C LEU A 279 -2.38 5.09 11.37
N ALA A 280 -2.28 4.82 12.66
CA ALA A 280 -3.44 4.68 13.53
C ALA A 280 -3.35 5.62 14.74
N ARG A 281 -4.49 5.90 15.36
CA ARG A 281 -4.59 6.62 16.63
C ARG A 281 -4.15 5.73 17.78
N ASP A 282 -4.64 4.49 17.78
CA ASP A 282 -4.37 3.48 18.79
C ASP A 282 -3.22 2.55 18.40
N PRO A 283 -2.60 1.85 19.34
CA PRO A 283 -1.57 0.87 19.02
C PRO A 283 -2.04 -0.16 17.98
N LEU A 284 -1.27 -0.36 16.93
CA LEU A 284 -1.59 -1.30 15.85
C LEU A 284 -1.75 -2.74 16.34
N THR A 285 -1.18 -3.08 17.49
CA THR A 285 -1.34 -4.39 18.13
C THR A 285 -2.78 -4.66 18.62
N HIS A 286 -3.64 -3.64 18.68
CA HIS A 286 -5.06 -3.83 18.92
C HIS A 286 -5.79 -4.41 17.70
N TYR A 287 -5.20 -4.26 16.50
CA TYR A 287 -5.80 -4.68 15.23
C TYR A 287 -5.15 -5.95 14.68
N SER A 288 -3.82 -6.08 14.82
CA SER A 288 -3.07 -7.19 14.25
C SER A 288 -1.71 -7.36 14.93
N PRO A 289 -1.14 -8.58 14.93
CA PRO A 289 0.27 -8.77 15.27
C PRO A 289 1.19 -7.95 14.37
N LEU A 290 2.31 -7.53 14.94
CA LEU A 290 3.39 -6.87 14.20
C LEU A 290 4.59 -7.79 14.10
N GLU A 291 5.26 -7.77 12.97
CA GLU A 291 6.55 -8.45 12.80
C GLU A 291 7.58 -7.53 12.14
N ARG A 292 8.84 -7.93 12.15
CA ARG A 292 9.89 -7.24 11.40
C ARG A 292 10.35 -8.09 10.23
N SER A 293 10.39 -7.48 9.05
CA SER A 293 10.97 -8.10 7.86
C SER A 293 12.46 -8.36 8.06
N SER A 294 13.07 -9.16 7.18
CA SER A 294 14.52 -9.38 7.17
C SER A 294 15.33 -8.09 7.00
N GLY A 295 14.75 -7.05 6.42
CA GLY A 295 15.32 -5.71 6.29
C GLY A 295 15.04 -4.78 7.48
N GLY A 296 14.42 -5.27 8.56
CA GLY A 296 14.12 -4.49 9.77
C GLY A 296 12.84 -3.65 9.70
N ILE A 297 12.14 -3.63 8.55
CA ILE A 297 10.89 -2.89 8.37
C ILE A 297 9.78 -3.53 9.21
N LYS A 298 9.06 -2.70 9.96
CA LYS A 298 7.90 -3.11 10.75
C LYS A 298 6.70 -3.38 9.82
N LEU A 299 6.09 -4.55 9.97
CA LEU A 299 4.98 -5.02 9.17
C LEU A 299 3.75 -5.25 10.04
N LEU A 300 2.62 -4.78 9.55
CA LEU A 300 1.30 -5.21 9.99
C LEU A 300 0.97 -6.51 9.25
N GLN A 301 0.47 -7.54 9.96
CA GLN A 301 0.09 -8.82 9.33
C GLN A 301 -1.29 -8.76 8.64
N LEU A 302 -1.64 -7.61 8.10
CA LEU A 302 -2.81 -7.35 7.27
C LEU A 302 -2.32 -6.89 5.90
N ASP A 303 -2.96 -7.37 4.84
CA ASP A 303 -2.78 -6.78 3.51
C ASP A 303 -3.64 -5.51 3.36
N LYS A 304 -3.62 -4.91 2.17
CA LYS A 304 -4.33 -3.64 1.95
C LYS A 304 -5.84 -3.77 2.15
N ASP A 305 -6.43 -4.90 1.72
CA ASP A 305 -7.86 -5.14 1.77
C ASP A 305 -8.30 -5.46 3.22
N ASP A 306 -7.48 -6.25 3.94
CA ASP A 306 -7.67 -6.54 5.36
C ASP A 306 -7.55 -5.25 6.21
N ALA A 307 -6.57 -4.39 5.92
CA ALA A 307 -6.37 -3.12 6.65
C ALA A 307 -7.55 -2.17 6.45
N GLU A 308 -8.08 -2.08 5.21
CA GLU A 308 -9.29 -1.30 4.90
C GLU A 308 -10.51 -1.85 5.65
N ALA A 309 -10.71 -3.18 5.65
CA ALA A 309 -11.80 -3.83 6.37
C ALA A 309 -11.73 -3.58 7.90
N MET A 310 -10.52 -3.43 8.45
CA MET A 310 -10.27 -3.09 9.85
C MET A 310 -10.42 -1.58 10.13
N GLY A 311 -10.88 -0.79 9.17
CA GLY A 311 -11.04 0.66 9.31
C GLY A 311 -9.73 1.43 9.47
N LEU A 312 -8.60 0.81 9.16
CA LEU A 312 -7.28 1.44 9.23
C LEU A 312 -7.01 2.27 7.97
N ILE A 313 -6.36 3.39 8.17
CA ILE A 313 -6.02 4.32 7.10
C ILE A 313 -4.63 4.02 6.57
N LYS A 314 -4.56 3.80 5.27
CA LYS A 314 -3.31 3.62 4.53
C LYS A 314 -2.92 4.91 3.81
N LEU A 315 -1.67 5.28 3.92
CA LEU A 315 -1.04 6.34 3.15
C LEU A 315 0.04 5.71 2.26
N ASP A 316 -0.06 5.87 0.94
CA ASP A 316 0.91 5.29 0.02
C ASP A 316 2.08 6.26 -0.21
N LEU A 317 3.23 5.96 0.39
CA LEU A 317 4.48 6.70 0.24
C LEU A 317 5.38 5.98 -0.76
N LEU A 318 5.27 6.36 -2.04
CA LEU A 318 5.87 5.64 -3.16
C LEU A 318 7.18 6.29 -3.61
N GLY A 319 8.23 5.48 -3.77
CA GLY A 319 9.50 5.96 -4.32
C GLY A 319 9.46 6.06 -5.85
N LEU A 320 9.50 7.27 -6.41
CA LEU A 320 9.50 7.52 -7.85
C LEU A 320 10.90 7.93 -8.32
N ARG A 321 11.49 7.12 -9.22
CA ARG A 321 12.83 7.38 -9.77
C ARG A 321 12.90 8.66 -10.62
N MET A 322 11.79 9.02 -11.28
CA MET A 322 11.73 10.24 -12.07
C MET A 322 11.85 11.49 -11.18
N LEU A 323 11.24 11.50 -9.99
CA LEU A 323 11.42 12.61 -9.06
C LEU A 323 12.88 12.74 -8.59
N ALA A 324 13.58 11.60 -8.39
CA ALA A 324 14.99 11.63 -8.06
C ALA A 324 15.86 12.16 -9.24
N ALA A 325 15.50 11.83 -10.47
CA ALA A 325 16.17 12.38 -11.65
C ALA A 325 15.93 13.89 -11.78
N LEU A 326 14.71 14.36 -11.58
CA LEU A 326 14.36 15.79 -11.61
C LEU A 326 15.04 16.57 -10.47
N GLU A 327 15.16 16.00 -9.28
CA GLU A 327 15.95 16.58 -8.18
C GLU A 327 17.38 16.84 -8.61
N ARG A 328 18.02 15.82 -9.16
CA ARG A 328 19.41 15.93 -9.66
C ARG A 328 19.54 16.94 -10.78
N CYS A 329 18.60 16.95 -11.74
CA CYS A 329 18.60 17.95 -12.82
C CYS A 329 18.50 19.37 -12.25
N ARG A 330 17.63 19.61 -11.27
CA ARG A 330 17.49 20.91 -10.60
C ARG A 330 18.79 21.33 -9.88
N GLU A 331 19.41 20.39 -9.17
CA GLU A 331 20.69 20.62 -8.49
C GLU A 331 21.81 20.97 -9.48
N GLU A 332 21.89 20.24 -10.63
CA GLU A 332 22.88 20.51 -11.65
C GLU A 332 22.67 21.86 -12.35
N VAL A 333 21.43 22.24 -12.66
CA VAL A 333 21.12 23.58 -13.20
C VAL A 333 21.53 24.67 -12.22
N PHE A 334 21.21 24.50 -10.94
CA PHE A 334 21.65 25.45 -9.92
C PHE A 334 23.19 25.53 -9.82
N ARG A 335 23.87 24.39 -9.88
CA ARG A 335 25.33 24.31 -9.83
C ARG A 335 26.02 24.98 -11.02
N LEU A 336 25.42 24.82 -12.23
CA LEU A 336 26.02 25.33 -13.47
C LEU A 336 25.66 26.78 -13.73
N ASP A 337 24.41 27.16 -13.54
CA ASP A 337 23.85 28.44 -13.99
C ASP A 337 23.44 29.34 -12.82
N GLY A 338 23.47 28.86 -11.56
CA GLY A 338 23.01 29.59 -10.39
C GLY A 338 21.48 29.81 -10.34
N VAL A 339 20.72 29.13 -11.22
CA VAL A 339 19.27 29.27 -11.35
C VAL A 339 18.56 28.22 -10.49
N LEU A 340 17.73 28.65 -9.55
CA LEU A 340 16.85 27.76 -8.78
C LEU A 340 15.53 27.59 -9.56
N LEU A 341 15.37 26.44 -10.21
CA LEU A 341 14.14 26.11 -10.93
C LEU A 341 13.02 25.67 -9.95
N ASP A 342 11.87 26.33 -10.03
CA ASP A 342 10.61 25.78 -9.50
C ASP A 342 9.88 25.04 -10.63
N LEU A 343 9.88 23.72 -10.56
CA LEU A 343 9.23 22.86 -11.59
C LEU A 343 7.70 22.98 -11.58
N ALA A 344 7.12 23.58 -10.54
CA ALA A 344 5.68 23.81 -10.47
C ALA A 344 5.26 25.10 -11.18
N ASP A 345 6.22 26.00 -11.44
CA ASP A 345 6.00 27.33 -12.04
C ASP A 345 6.74 27.48 -13.38
N LEU A 346 6.87 26.39 -14.10
CA LEU A 346 7.42 26.44 -15.46
C LEU A 346 6.36 27.03 -16.41
N PRO A 347 6.76 27.93 -17.32
CA PRO A 347 5.85 28.48 -18.31
C PRO A 347 5.39 27.39 -19.29
N ASP A 348 4.14 27.49 -19.75
CA ASP A 348 3.65 26.64 -20.84
C ASP A 348 4.46 26.95 -22.12
N ASP A 349 4.86 25.90 -22.85
CA ASP A 349 5.59 25.99 -24.12
C ASP A 349 4.87 25.14 -25.17
N ASP A 350 4.31 25.79 -26.19
CA ASP A 350 3.54 25.15 -27.25
C ASP A 350 4.35 24.06 -27.97
N ARG A 351 5.68 24.21 -28.08
CA ARG A 351 6.55 23.20 -28.69
C ARG A 351 6.56 21.89 -27.90
N VAL A 352 6.41 21.96 -26.58
CA VAL A 352 6.28 20.77 -25.72
C VAL A 352 4.93 20.09 -25.97
N TRP A 353 3.87 20.87 -26.09
CA TRP A 353 2.55 20.36 -26.39
C TRP A 353 2.48 19.72 -27.79
N ASP A 354 3.14 20.31 -28.79
CA ASP A 354 3.26 19.73 -30.12
C ASP A 354 3.98 18.38 -30.08
N LEU A 355 5.11 18.27 -29.36
CA LEU A 355 5.86 17.02 -29.19
C LEU A 355 5.01 15.91 -28.54
N ILE A 356 4.22 16.28 -27.52
CA ILE A 356 3.31 15.34 -26.86
C ILE A 356 2.20 14.89 -27.81
N SER A 357 1.59 15.84 -28.53
CA SER A 357 0.50 15.57 -29.49
C SER A 357 0.94 14.70 -30.65
N ASP A 358 2.18 14.87 -31.12
CA ASP A 358 2.79 14.06 -32.18
C ASP A 358 3.24 12.66 -31.71
N GLY A 359 3.11 12.37 -30.41
CA GLY A 359 3.59 11.12 -29.83
C GLY A 359 5.11 10.98 -29.81
N ALA A 360 5.86 12.08 -29.95
CA ALA A 360 7.32 12.11 -29.88
C ALA A 360 7.84 11.98 -28.43
N THR A 361 7.23 11.07 -27.67
CA THR A 361 7.45 10.91 -26.21
C THR A 361 8.18 9.62 -25.88
N LEU A 362 8.73 8.92 -26.88
CA LEU A 362 9.47 7.67 -26.66
C LEU A 362 10.66 7.88 -25.71
N GLY A 363 10.65 7.18 -24.60
CA GLY A 363 11.67 7.26 -23.56
C GLY A 363 11.35 8.27 -22.45
N LEU A 364 10.24 9.01 -22.54
CA LEU A 364 9.73 9.82 -21.45
C LEU A 364 8.85 8.97 -20.52
N PHE A 365 8.86 9.31 -19.22
CA PHE A 365 8.13 8.57 -18.21
C PHE A 365 6.66 9.01 -18.15
N GLN A 366 5.74 8.09 -18.39
CA GLN A 366 4.29 8.30 -18.30
C GLN A 366 3.72 9.41 -19.20
N VAL A 367 4.33 9.62 -20.38
CA VAL A 367 3.81 10.57 -21.37
C VAL A 367 3.51 9.84 -22.67
#